data_38ff52bdbd60102a63e70e7d688e4634
#
_entry.id   38ff52bdbd60102a63e70e7d688e4634
#
_cell.length_a   1.000
_cell.length_b   1.000
_cell.length_c   1.000
_cell.angle_alpha   90.00
_cell.angle_beta   90.00
_cell.angle_gamma   90.00
#
_symmetry.space_group_name_H-M   'P 1'
#
loop_
_entity.id
_entity.type
_entity.pdbx_description
1 polymer ?
#
loop_
_entity_poly.entity_id
_entity_poly.type
_entity_poly.pdbx_seq_one_letter_code
_entity_poly.pdbx_strand_id
1 'polypeptide(L)'
;MTFEIVNPASLGEPRGWNNGMLAPADGRLLFIAGQVGLEPGAAEPPGFSAQFATALDRVLTVVRSAGGIPSDVGRMTVYVTDLAAYRADRVALGQAWKARFGTHYPAMALVEVKSLVDRGALVEIETTAVIGGTRP
;
A
#
# COMPACT_ATOMS: atom_id res chain seq x y z
N MET A 1 -7.74 -15.16 -2.55
CA MET A 1 -8.05 -13.71 -2.53
C MET A 1 -9.26 -13.49 -1.63
N THR A 2 -9.15 -12.57 -0.70
CA THR A 2 -10.20 -12.32 0.30
C THR A 2 -11.39 -11.53 -0.28
N PHE A 3 -11.12 -10.66 -1.27
CA PHE A 3 -12.11 -9.71 -1.78
C PHE A 3 -12.74 -10.13 -3.09
N GLU A 4 -13.99 -9.73 -3.28
CA GLU A 4 -14.60 -9.64 -4.60
C GLU A 4 -14.23 -8.29 -5.22
N ILE A 5 -13.70 -8.32 -6.43
CA ILE A 5 -13.27 -7.11 -7.15
C ILE A 5 -14.48 -6.46 -7.82
N VAL A 6 -14.65 -5.16 -7.61
CA VAL A 6 -15.77 -4.38 -8.16
C VAL A 6 -15.20 -3.25 -9.02
N ASN A 7 -15.19 -3.47 -10.32
CA ASN A 7 -14.72 -2.50 -11.31
C ASN A 7 -15.82 -2.25 -12.36
N PRO A 8 -16.75 -1.31 -12.10
CA PRO A 8 -17.81 -1.00 -13.08
C PRO A 8 -17.22 -0.53 -14.41
N ALA A 9 -17.74 -1.06 -15.52
CA ALA A 9 -17.24 -0.72 -16.85
C ALA A 9 -17.32 0.78 -17.17
N SER A 10 -18.31 1.47 -16.61
CA SER A 10 -18.48 2.92 -16.80
C SER A 10 -17.35 3.78 -16.24
N LEU A 11 -16.53 3.24 -15.34
CA LEU A 11 -15.38 3.94 -14.77
C LEU A 11 -14.07 3.65 -15.50
N GLY A 12 -14.12 2.87 -16.57
CA GLY A 12 -12.94 2.43 -17.30
C GLY A 12 -12.22 1.29 -16.60
N GLU A 13 -11.15 0.82 -17.22
CA GLU A 13 -10.35 -0.28 -16.68
C GLU A 13 -9.21 0.28 -15.83
N PRO A 14 -9.15 -0.06 -14.53
CA PRO A 14 -8.09 0.44 -13.67
C PRO A 14 -6.75 -0.24 -13.99
N ARG A 15 -5.66 0.49 -13.76
CA ARG A 15 -4.29 -0.01 -13.93
C ARG A 15 -3.46 0.35 -12.69
N GLY A 16 -3.10 -0.66 -11.91
CA GLY A 16 -2.35 -0.49 -10.67
C GLY A 16 -3.21 -0.19 -9.45
N TRP A 17 -4.54 -0.30 -9.58
CA TRP A 17 -5.49 -0.22 -8.47
C TRP A 17 -6.76 -0.97 -8.85
N ASN A 18 -7.66 -1.17 -7.88
CA ASN A 18 -9.04 -1.56 -8.14
C ASN A 18 -9.98 -0.49 -7.63
N ASN A 19 -11.10 -0.29 -8.32
CA ASN A 19 -12.07 0.74 -7.92
C ASN A 19 -12.79 0.37 -6.64
N GLY A 20 -13.16 -0.90 -6.49
CA GLY A 20 -13.83 -1.40 -5.31
C GLY A 20 -13.34 -2.78 -4.91
N MET A 21 -13.30 -3.02 -3.61
CA MET A 21 -12.93 -4.28 -2.99
C MET A 21 -14.01 -4.65 -1.99
N LEU A 22 -14.87 -5.60 -2.34
CA LEU A 22 -15.95 -6.03 -1.45
C LEU A 22 -15.42 -7.12 -0.52
N ALA A 23 -15.44 -6.83 0.78
CA ALA A 23 -14.94 -7.74 1.80
C ALA A 23 -15.97 -8.80 2.17
N PRO A 24 -15.54 -10.00 2.57
CA PRO A 24 -16.45 -11.01 3.14
C PRO A 24 -16.98 -10.53 4.49
N ALA A 25 -18.23 -10.89 4.80
CA ALA A 25 -18.89 -10.45 6.02
C ALA A 25 -18.24 -10.99 7.31
N ASP A 26 -17.56 -12.13 7.24
CA ASP A 26 -16.93 -12.81 8.38
C ASP A 26 -15.44 -12.50 8.53
N GLY A 27 -14.89 -11.59 7.72
CA GLY A 27 -13.52 -11.13 7.84
C GLY A 27 -13.33 -10.17 9.01
N ARG A 28 -12.10 -10.15 9.57
CA ARG A 28 -11.74 -9.22 10.65
C ARG A 28 -10.99 -8.04 10.09
N LEU A 29 -11.41 -6.83 10.42
CA LEU A 29 -10.74 -5.61 10.01
C LEU A 29 -9.44 -5.42 10.77
N LEU A 30 -8.37 -5.12 10.03
CA LEU A 30 -7.08 -4.72 10.57
C LEU A 30 -6.77 -3.30 10.07
N PHE A 31 -6.73 -2.35 10.99
CA PHE A 31 -6.30 -0.99 10.68
C PHE A 31 -4.79 -0.88 10.91
N ILE A 32 -4.08 -0.44 9.90
CA ILE A 32 -2.62 -0.32 9.94
C ILE A 32 -2.25 1.15 9.87
N ALA A 33 -1.56 1.62 10.89
CA ALA A 33 -1.08 3.00 10.96
C ALA A 33 -0.15 3.33 9.79
N GLY A 34 0.00 4.61 9.49
CA GLY A 34 0.93 5.08 8.48
C GLY A 34 2.34 4.56 8.75
N GLN A 35 2.94 3.94 7.74
CA GLN A 35 4.30 3.40 7.77
C GLN A 35 5.20 4.24 6.87
N VAL A 36 6.32 4.65 7.39
CA VAL A 36 7.37 5.36 6.63
C VAL A 36 8.53 4.43 6.32
N GLY A 37 9.36 4.80 5.36
CA GLY A 37 10.49 3.98 4.91
C GLY A 37 11.83 4.42 5.46
N LEU A 38 11.85 4.99 6.67
CA LEU A 38 13.08 5.42 7.30
C LEU A 38 13.68 4.31 8.17
N GLU A 39 14.99 4.18 8.11
CA GLU A 39 15.72 3.26 8.98
C GLU A 39 16.18 4.01 10.24
N PRO A 40 15.87 3.51 11.46
CA PRO A 40 16.33 4.13 12.69
C PRO A 40 17.87 4.21 12.73
N GLY A 41 18.40 5.39 13.01
CA GLY A 41 19.85 5.60 13.17
C GLY A 41 20.63 5.71 11.87
N ALA A 42 19.97 5.72 10.70
CA ALA A 42 20.65 5.98 9.43
C ALA A 42 21.16 7.44 9.39
N ALA A 43 22.40 7.62 8.91
CA ALA A 43 23.02 8.94 8.83
C ALA A 43 22.29 9.87 7.86
N GLU A 44 21.76 9.30 6.76
CA GLU A 44 20.98 10.01 5.76
C GLU A 44 19.75 9.20 5.37
N PRO A 45 18.63 9.85 5.06
CA PRO A 45 17.45 9.13 4.62
C PRO A 45 17.69 8.49 3.23
N PRO A 46 17.15 7.29 3.00
CA PRO A 46 17.18 6.67 1.68
C PRO A 46 16.42 7.50 0.65
N GLY A 47 16.62 7.18 -0.63
CA GLY A 47 15.85 7.76 -1.72
C GLY A 47 14.39 7.27 -1.73
N PHE A 48 13.59 7.86 -2.61
CA PHE A 48 12.14 7.64 -2.64
C PHE A 48 11.76 6.17 -2.85
N SER A 49 12.32 5.51 -3.87
CA SER A 49 11.95 4.12 -4.16
C SER A 49 12.35 3.15 -3.05
N ALA A 50 13.48 3.38 -2.40
CA ALA A 50 13.91 2.59 -1.25
C ALA A 50 12.98 2.79 -0.04
N GLN A 51 12.58 4.04 0.22
CA GLN A 51 11.61 4.32 1.28
C GLN A 51 10.25 3.67 0.99
N PHE A 52 9.80 3.72 -0.24
CA PHE A 52 8.54 3.09 -0.66
C PHE A 52 8.57 1.58 -0.41
N ALA A 53 9.62 0.90 -0.82
CA ALA A 53 9.79 -0.52 -0.60
C ALA A 53 9.79 -0.89 0.88
N THR A 54 10.53 -0.14 1.70
CA THR A 54 10.58 -0.36 3.15
C THR A 54 9.22 -0.11 3.81
N ALA A 55 8.49 0.93 3.40
CA ALA A 55 7.15 1.20 3.91
C ALA A 55 6.19 0.06 3.59
N LEU A 56 6.24 -0.50 2.36
CA LEU A 56 5.45 -1.68 2.00
C LEU A 56 5.80 -2.89 2.86
N ASP A 57 7.08 -3.12 3.12
CA ASP A 57 7.54 -4.23 3.97
C ASP A 57 6.97 -4.10 5.39
N ARG A 58 6.94 -2.88 5.93
CA ARG A 58 6.38 -2.63 7.26
C ARG A 58 4.88 -2.86 7.31
N VAL A 59 4.15 -2.43 6.29
CA VAL A 59 2.72 -2.75 6.16
C VAL A 59 2.52 -4.27 6.18
N LEU A 60 3.28 -5.00 5.37
CA LEU A 60 3.17 -6.46 5.30
C LEU A 60 3.61 -7.16 6.59
N THR A 61 4.54 -6.59 7.33
CA THR A 61 4.92 -7.10 8.66
C THR A 61 3.71 -7.09 9.60
N VAL A 62 2.94 -6.00 9.61
CA VAL A 62 1.73 -5.91 10.43
C VAL A 62 0.66 -6.89 9.95
N VAL A 63 0.45 -6.99 8.63
CA VAL A 63 -0.50 -7.93 8.03
C VAL A 63 -0.18 -9.37 8.44
N ARG A 64 1.08 -9.77 8.29
CA ARG A 64 1.53 -11.13 8.63
C ARG A 64 1.44 -11.41 10.13
N SER A 65 1.71 -10.42 10.97
CA SER A 65 1.56 -10.55 12.42
C SER A 65 0.12 -10.80 12.84
N ALA A 66 -0.84 -10.37 12.04
CA ALA A 66 -2.27 -10.63 12.27
C ALA A 66 -2.74 -11.96 11.63
N GLY A 67 -1.84 -12.72 11.02
CA GLY A 67 -2.17 -13.97 10.34
C GLY A 67 -2.63 -13.79 8.89
N GLY A 68 -2.43 -12.61 8.31
CA GLY A 68 -2.83 -12.30 6.94
C GLY A 68 -1.71 -12.48 5.92
N ILE A 69 -2.08 -12.28 4.66
CA ILE A 69 -1.22 -12.34 3.49
C ILE A 69 -1.41 -11.06 2.66
N PRO A 70 -0.52 -10.75 1.71
CA PRO A 70 -0.64 -9.50 0.93
C PRO A 70 -2.00 -9.29 0.25
N SER A 71 -2.65 -10.35 -0.22
CA SER A 71 -3.97 -10.26 -0.86
C SER A 71 -5.12 -9.94 0.11
N ASP A 72 -4.85 -9.85 1.41
CA ASP A 72 -5.82 -9.40 2.41
C ASP A 72 -5.86 -7.87 2.54
N VAL A 73 -4.96 -7.16 1.88
CA VAL A 73 -4.95 -5.70 1.85
C VAL A 73 -6.06 -5.23 0.91
N GLY A 74 -7.03 -4.49 1.47
CA GLY A 74 -8.20 -4.03 0.73
C GLY A 74 -8.17 -2.55 0.36
N ARG A 75 -7.55 -1.73 1.20
CA ARG A 75 -7.46 -0.28 0.98
C ARG A 75 -6.07 0.23 1.39
N MET A 76 -5.55 1.15 0.59
CA MET A 76 -4.26 1.77 0.85
C MET A 76 -4.30 3.23 0.44
N THR A 77 -3.77 4.10 1.29
CA THR A 77 -3.50 5.49 0.91
C THR A 77 -2.00 5.73 1.00
N VAL A 78 -1.45 6.21 -0.10
CA VAL A 78 -0.02 6.53 -0.21
C VAL A 78 0.13 8.04 -0.23
N TYR A 79 0.78 8.57 0.80
CA TYR A 79 1.10 9.99 0.92
C TYR A 79 2.54 10.21 0.50
N VAL A 80 2.76 11.10 -0.44
CA VAL A 80 4.10 11.45 -0.92
C VAL A 80 4.34 12.95 -0.78
N THR A 81 5.58 13.35 -0.58
CA THR A 81 5.93 14.77 -0.48
C THR A 81 6.32 15.37 -1.82
N ASP A 82 6.54 14.55 -2.84
CA ASP A 82 6.95 14.99 -4.17
C ASP A 82 6.44 14.02 -5.24
N LEU A 83 5.37 14.41 -5.93
CA LEU A 83 4.83 13.62 -7.04
C LEU A 83 5.79 13.48 -8.22
N ALA A 84 6.69 14.44 -8.42
CA ALA A 84 7.69 14.35 -9.48
C ALA A 84 8.65 13.17 -9.22
N ALA A 85 9.06 12.97 -7.97
CA ALA A 85 9.88 11.82 -7.58
C ALA A 85 9.15 10.49 -7.82
N TYR A 86 7.86 10.43 -7.47
CA TYR A 86 7.01 9.27 -7.76
C TYR A 86 6.97 8.96 -9.25
N ARG A 87 6.69 9.96 -10.07
CA ARG A 87 6.57 9.79 -11.53
C ARG A 87 7.90 9.41 -12.18
N ALA A 88 9.02 9.88 -11.65
CA ALA A 88 10.35 9.56 -12.15
C ALA A 88 10.75 8.10 -11.90
N ASP A 89 10.27 7.50 -10.81
CA ASP A 89 10.68 6.18 -10.34
C ASP A 89 9.65 5.07 -10.62
N ARG A 90 8.69 5.29 -11.51
CA ARG A 90 7.55 4.36 -11.70
C ARG A 90 7.97 2.92 -11.98
N VAL A 91 9.06 2.70 -12.72
CA VAL A 91 9.55 1.34 -13.01
C VAL A 91 10.03 0.67 -11.73
N ALA A 92 10.86 1.35 -10.94
CA ALA A 92 11.37 0.82 -9.67
C ALA A 92 10.23 0.57 -8.67
N LEU A 93 9.24 1.47 -8.62
CA LEU A 93 8.06 1.31 -7.75
C LEU A 93 7.21 0.12 -8.17
N GLY A 94 7.01 -0.07 -9.46
CA GLY A 94 6.28 -1.22 -9.99
C GLY A 94 6.97 -2.53 -9.68
N GLN A 95 8.30 -2.58 -9.75
CA GLN A 95 9.09 -3.76 -9.37
C GLN A 95 8.98 -4.05 -7.86
N ALA A 96 9.09 -3.03 -7.03
CA ALA A 96 8.94 -3.15 -5.59
C ALA A 96 7.54 -3.67 -5.20
N TRP A 97 6.51 -3.15 -5.85
CA TRP A 97 5.12 -3.61 -5.67
C TRP A 97 4.98 -5.08 -6.05
N LYS A 98 5.38 -5.43 -7.26
CA LYS A 98 5.22 -6.78 -7.81
C LYS A 98 5.95 -7.83 -6.97
N ALA A 99 7.12 -7.50 -6.46
CA ALA A 99 7.89 -8.39 -5.59
C ALA A 99 7.15 -8.73 -4.28
N ARG A 100 6.26 -7.84 -3.81
CA ARG A 100 5.56 -7.95 -2.52
C ARG A 100 4.10 -8.35 -2.65
N PHE A 101 3.40 -7.80 -3.61
CA PHE A 101 1.95 -7.97 -3.80
C PHE A 101 1.61 -8.78 -5.05
N GLY A 102 2.57 -9.06 -5.93
CA GLY A 102 2.30 -9.76 -7.17
C GLY A 102 1.35 -9.00 -8.06
N THR A 103 0.23 -9.62 -8.41
CA THR A 103 -0.82 -9.01 -9.23
C THR A 103 -1.98 -8.45 -8.39
N HIS A 104 -1.84 -8.45 -7.07
CA HIS A 104 -2.87 -7.90 -6.19
C HIS A 104 -2.75 -6.38 -6.07
N TYR A 105 -3.84 -5.68 -6.36
CA TYR A 105 -3.94 -4.24 -6.21
C TYR A 105 -5.18 -3.90 -5.37
N PRO A 106 -5.00 -3.21 -4.23
CA PRO A 106 -6.14 -2.78 -3.42
C PRO A 106 -6.88 -1.59 -4.04
N ALA A 107 -7.99 -1.22 -3.43
CA ALA A 107 -8.58 0.10 -3.64
C ALA A 107 -7.62 1.11 -3.02
N MET A 108 -7.06 2.03 -3.83
CA MET A 108 -6.01 2.90 -3.34
C MET A 108 -6.05 4.29 -3.95
N ALA A 109 -5.51 5.24 -3.20
CA ALA A 109 -5.25 6.60 -3.63
C ALA A 109 -3.80 6.95 -3.34
N LEU A 110 -3.21 7.80 -4.17
CA LEU A 110 -1.89 8.36 -3.96
C LEU A 110 -1.99 9.87 -4.09
N VAL A 111 -1.56 10.58 -3.06
CA VAL A 111 -1.71 12.03 -2.98
C VAL A 111 -0.42 12.68 -2.48
N GLU A 112 -0.16 13.87 -2.99
CA GLU A 112 0.93 14.71 -2.48
C GLU A 112 0.45 15.48 -1.26
N VAL A 113 1.31 15.52 -0.25
CA VAL A 113 1.11 16.29 0.96
C VAL A 113 2.28 17.24 1.18
N LYS A 114 2.05 18.31 1.92
CA LYS A 114 3.09 19.31 2.16
C LYS A 114 4.30 18.74 2.90
N SER A 115 4.07 17.91 3.91
CA SER A 115 5.12 17.30 4.73
C SER A 115 4.58 16.10 5.49
N LEU A 116 5.49 15.29 5.99
CA LEU A 116 5.20 14.17 6.88
C LEU A 116 5.83 14.45 8.25
N VAL A 117 5.31 13.79 9.28
CA VAL A 117 5.78 14.01 10.66
C VAL A 117 7.24 13.67 10.84
N ASP A 118 7.67 12.55 10.26
CA ASP A 118 9.06 12.10 10.40
C ASP A 118 9.96 12.84 9.41
N ARG A 119 11.02 13.47 9.94
CA ARG A 119 11.98 14.19 9.11
C ARG A 119 12.69 13.24 8.16
N GLY A 120 12.76 13.64 6.89
CA GLY A 120 13.38 12.82 5.85
C GLY A 120 12.43 11.81 5.23
N ALA A 121 11.22 11.63 5.75
CA ALA A 121 10.22 10.77 5.12
C ALA A 121 9.70 11.42 3.83
N LEU A 122 9.74 10.65 2.74
CA LEU A 122 9.25 11.05 1.43
C LEU A 122 7.94 10.37 1.07
N VAL A 123 7.59 9.32 1.81
CA VAL A 123 6.38 8.52 1.61
C VAL A 123 5.90 7.98 2.94
N GLU A 124 4.58 7.92 3.09
CA GLU A 124 3.90 7.26 4.21
C GLU A 124 2.71 6.49 3.66
N ILE A 125 2.53 5.26 4.11
CA ILE A 125 1.49 4.36 3.61
C ILE A 125 0.61 3.91 4.77
N GLU A 126 -0.68 4.27 4.73
CA GLU A 126 -1.67 3.72 5.65
C GLU A 126 -2.54 2.68 4.93
N THR A 127 -3.01 1.69 5.66
CA THR A 127 -3.61 0.51 5.03
C THR A 127 -4.72 -0.05 5.91
N THR A 128 -5.73 -0.61 5.27
CA THR A 128 -6.75 -1.44 5.91
C THR A 128 -6.75 -2.80 5.24
N ALA A 129 -6.68 -3.84 6.03
CA ALA A 129 -6.75 -5.22 5.56
C ALA A 129 -7.95 -5.93 6.19
N VAL A 130 -8.36 -7.02 5.57
CA VAL A 130 -9.42 -7.90 6.08
C VAL A 130 -8.83 -9.29 6.21
N ILE A 131 -8.72 -9.77 7.44
CA ILE A 131 -8.01 -11.00 7.77
C ILE A 131 -9.00 -12.13 7.99
N GLY A 132 -8.70 -13.29 7.42
CA GLY A 132 -9.62 -14.42 7.47
C GLY A 132 -10.79 -14.20 6.53
N GLY A 133 -11.90 -14.75 6.80
CA GLY A 133 -13.10 -14.60 5.99
C GLY A 133 -13.22 -15.68 4.93
N THR A 134 -14.46 -16.00 4.65
CA THR A 134 -14.81 -17.00 3.65
C THR A 134 -14.70 -16.40 2.26
N ARG A 135 -13.97 -17.05 1.37
CA ARG A 135 -13.89 -16.62 -0.03
C ARG A 135 -15.27 -16.76 -0.70
N PRO A 136 -15.64 -15.78 -1.56
CA PRO A 136 -16.86 -15.89 -2.34
C PRO A 136 -16.84 -17.05 -3.31
#